data_5375f7a72850fe3656520780e6e5070b
#
_entry.id   5375f7a72850fe3656520780e6e5070b
#
_cell.length_a   1.000
_cell.length_b   1.000
_cell.length_c   1.000
_cell.angle_alpha   90.00
_cell.angle_beta   90.00
_cell.angle_gamma   90.00
#
_symmetry.space_group_name_H-M   'P 1'
#
loop_
_entity.id
_entity.type
_entity.pdbx_description
1 polymer ?
#
loop_
_entity_poly.entity_id
_entity_poly.type
_entity_poly.pdbx_seq_one_letter_code
_entity_poly.pdbx_strand_id
1 'polypeptide(L)'
;EIYTKKVKLSNEIDLDRIAQATSGFAGADLANMVNEAALLAARGKRTSVEQKDLNEAIERVVAGLEKKSRVLQDDEKKIVAYHEVGHAIVGHLMPGGSKVAKISIVPRGMSALGYTLQLPTEERFLNSKEDLQGQIATLLGGRSAEEIIFGKITTGASNDLQRATDLAEQMVGTYGMSDILGPLAYDKQGGGQFLGGNNNPRRELSDATAQAIDKEVRSLVDDAHENALNILKNNLSLLEDISQKILEKEVIEGDELKEMLSSSVMPEKVLN
;
A
#
# COMPACT_ATOMS: atom_id res chain seq x y z
N GLU A 1 -13.79 -2.30 -21.03
CA GLU A 1 -14.86 -2.40 -22.07
C GLU A 1 -15.59 -3.76 -22.06
N ILE A 2 -14.91 -4.93 -21.93
CA ILE A 2 -15.58 -6.24 -21.99
C ILE A 2 -16.63 -6.40 -20.91
N TYR A 3 -16.30 -6.07 -19.67
CA TYR A 3 -17.17 -6.22 -18.50
C TYR A 3 -18.26 -5.13 -18.40
N THR A 4 -18.10 -4.02 -19.09
CA THR A 4 -19.08 -2.91 -19.07
C THR A 4 -20.17 -3.02 -20.14
N LYS A 5 -20.08 -3.98 -21.08
CA LYS A 5 -21.03 -4.14 -22.20
C LYS A 5 -22.50 -4.30 -21.78
N LYS A 6 -22.76 -4.84 -20.59
CA LYS A 6 -24.11 -5.09 -20.07
C LYS A 6 -24.59 -4.02 -19.10
N VAL A 7 -23.79 -2.98 -18.86
CA VAL A 7 -24.05 -1.94 -17.89
C VAL A 7 -24.16 -0.61 -18.62
N LYS A 8 -25.19 0.17 -18.32
CA LYS A 8 -25.34 1.51 -18.89
C LYS A 8 -24.42 2.48 -18.17
N LEU A 9 -23.45 3.00 -18.88
CA LEU A 9 -22.49 3.99 -18.38
C LEU A 9 -22.97 5.42 -18.71
N SER A 10 -22.62 6.38 -17.85
CA SER A 10 -22.69 7.81 -18.14
C SER A 10 -21.65 8.18 -19.22
N ASN A 11 -21.92 9.24 -19.97
CA ASN A 11 -21.01 9.72 -21.01
C ASN A 11 -19.71 10.38 -20.47
N GLU A 12 -19.65 10.64 -19.18
CA GLU A 12 -18.55 11.35 -18.52
C GLU A 12 -17.53 10.39 -17.86
N ILE A 13 -17.63 9.09 -18.13
CA ILE A 13 -16.74 8.09 -17.53
C ILE A 13 -15.42 8.02 -18.29
N ASP A 14 -14.33 8.20 -17.56
CA ASP A 14 -12.97 7.95 -18.01
C ASP A 14 -12.57 6.49 -17.74
N LEU A 15 -12.73 5.63 -18.75
CA LEU A 15 -12.38 4.21 -18.67
C LEU A 15 -10.86 3.98 -18.62
N ASP A 16 -10.05 4.88 -19.17
CA ASP A 16 -8.60 4.74 -19.13
C ASP A 16 -8.09 4.98 -17.70
N ARG A 17 -8.65 5.97 -17.01
CA ARG A 17 -8.38 6.18 -15.58
C ARG A 17 -8.80 4.98 -14.73
N ILE A 18 -9.94 4.36 -15.03
CA ILE A 18 -10.39 3.14 -14.32
C ILE A 18 -9.44 1.97 -14.62
N ALA A 19 -9.00 1.81 -15.87
CA ALA A 19 -8.06 0.77 -16.24
C ALA A 19 -6.73 0.90 -15.49
N GLN A 20 -6.18 2.11 -15.39
CA GLN A 20 -4.99 2.40 -14.60
C GLN A 20 -5.19 2.07 -13.11
N ALA A 21 -6.32 2.49 -12.54
CA ALA A 21 -6.65 2.24 -11.13
C ALA A 21 -6.91 0.76 -10.80
N THR A 22 -7.13 -0.08 -11.81
CA THR A 22 -7.38 -1.52 -11.68
C THR A 22 -6.24 -2.37 -12.24
N SER A 23 -5.05 -1.81 -12.37
CA SER A 23 -3.85 -2.56 -12.75
C SER A 23 -3.63 -3.72 -11.78
N GLY A 24 -3.37 -4.92 -12.31
CA GLY A 24 -3.22 -6.15 -11.52
C GLY A 24 -4.53 -6.86 -11.14
N PHE A 25 -5.71 -6.30 -11.45
CA PHE A 25 -6.97 -7.00 -11.22
C PHE A 25 -7.14 -8.18 -12.20
N ALA A 26 -7.55 -9.32 -11.66
CA ALA A 26 -7.98 -10.43 -12.49
C ALA A 26 -9.35 -10.14 -13.16
N GLY A 27 -9.68 -10.89 -14.20
CA GLY A 27 -10.98 -10.72 -14.87
C GLY A 27 -12.19 -10.85 -13.94
N ALA A 28 -12.09 -11.69 -12.91
CA ALA A 28 -13.13 -11.83 -11.88
C ALA A 28 -13.29 -10.57 -11.04
N ASP A 29 -12.19 -9.91 -10.68
CA ASP A 29 -12.19 -8.67 -9.89
C ASP A 29 -12.82 -7.52 -10.68
N LEU A 30 -12.47 -7.41 -11.97
CA LEU A 30 -13.06 -6.42 -12.88
C LEU A 30 -14.57 -6.64 -13.05
N ALA A 31 -15.02 -7.90 -13.18
CA ALA A 31 -16.43 -8.23 -13.26
C ALA A 31 -17.18 -7.87 -11.97
N ASN A 32 -16.58 -8.19 -10.83
CA ASN A 32 -17.12 -7.86 -9.50
C ASN A 32 -17.21 -6.34 -9.31
N MET A 33 -16.15 -5.60 -9.63
CA MET A 33 -16.12 -4.15 -9.56
C MET A 33 -17.24 -3.50 -10.39
N VAL A 34 -17.44 -3.93 -11.64
CA VAL A 34 -18.50 -3.38 -12.50
C VAL A 34 -19.89 -3.72 -11.94
N ASN A 35 -20.08 -4.91 -11.39
CA ASN A 35 -21.32 -5.30 -10.73
C ASN A 35 -21.60 -4.44 -9.48
N GLU A 36 -20.59 -4.22 -8.63
CA GLU A 36 -20.70 -3.34 -7.46
C GLU A 36 -21.05 -1.90 -7.87
N ALA A 37 -20.42 -1.36 -8.92
CA ALA A 37 -20.72 -0.03 -9.44
C ALA A 37 -22.19 0.07 -9.92
N ALA A 38 -22.70 -0.96 -10.58
CA ALA A 38 -24.10 -1.01 -11.01
C ALA A 38 -25.07 -1.05 -9.82
N LEU A 39 -24.72 -1.81 -8.77
CA LEU A 39 -25.49 -1.85 -7.52
C LEU A 39 -25.49 -0.48 -6.80
N LEU A 40 -24.37 0.24 -6.80
CA LEU A 40 -24.26 1.59 -6.24
C LEU A 40 -25.16 2.58 -6.99
N ALA A 41 -25.12 2.56 -8.33
CA ALA A 41 -26.01 3.38 -9.15
C ALA A 41 -27.49 3.08 -8.87
N ALA A 42 -27.85 1.79 -8.78
CA ALA A 42 -29.22 1.36 -8.49
C ALA A 42 -29.68 1.80 -7.09
N ARG A 43 -28.83 1.67 -6.05
CA ARG A 43 -29.11 2.19 -4.71
C ARG A 43 -29.28 3.71 -4.70
N GLY A 44 -28.55 4.41 -5.54
CA GLY A 44 -28.69 5.85 -5.78
C GLY A 44 -29.90 6.23 -6.65
N LYS A 45 -30.76 5.26 -7.02
CA LYS A 45 -31.93 5.44 -7.90
C LYS A 45 -31.56 6.05 -9.28
N ARG A 46 -30.35 5.76 -9.77
CA ARG A 46 -29.86 6.19 -11.08
C ARG A 46 -30.00 5.06 -12.09
N THR A 47 -30.14 5.46 -13.37
CA THR A 47 -30.30 4.51 -14.49
C THR A 47 -29.01 4.22 -15.23
N SER A 48 -27.92 4.90 -14.84
CA SER A 48 -26.58 4.72 -15.39
C SER A 48 -25.53 4.80 -14.28
N VAL A 49 -24.42 4.08 -14.48
CA VAL A 49 -23.24 4.13 -13.63
C VAL A 49 -22.49 5.42 -13.92
N GLU A 50 -22.03 6.10 -12.89
CA GLU A 50 -21.20 7.30 -12.94
C GLU A 50 -19.75 6.99 -12.50
N GLN A 51 -18.81 7.90 -12.76
CA GLN A 51 -17.39 7.75 -12.38
C GLN A 51 -17.23 7.48 -10.88
N LYS A 52 -18.01 8.15 -10.02
CA LYS A 52 -17.97 7.94 -8.57
C LYS A 52 -18.35 6.52 -8.15
N ASP A 53 -19.25 5.86 -8.89
CA ASP A 53 -19.66 4.49 -8.56
C ASP A 53 -18.53 3.49 -8.86
N LEU A 54 -17.80 3.72 -9.97
CA LEU A 54 -16.64 2.91 -10.32
C LEU A 54 -15.51 3.12 -9.32
N ASN A 55 -15.23 4.36 -8.93
CA ASN A 55 -14.23 4.66 -7.92
C ASN A 55 -14.55 3.98 -6.58
N GLU A 56 -15.77 4.11 -6.08
CA GLU A 56 -16.21 3.45 -4.84
C GLU A 56 -16.19 1.90 -4.97
N ALA A 57 -16.52 1.38 -6.16
CA ALA A 57 -16.47 -0.06 -6.41
C ALA A 57 -15.03 -0.60 -6.38
N ILE A 58 -14.05 0.14 -6.89
CA ILE A 58 -12.62 -0.19 -6.77
C ILE A 58 -12.25 -0.26 -5.28
N GLU A 59 -12.60 0.75 -4.51
CA GLU A 59 -12.30 0.81 -3.09
C GLU A 59 -12.92 -0.36 -2.30
N ARG A 60 -14.14 -0.78 -2.69
CA ARG A 60 -14.79 -1.97 -2.09
C ARG A 60 -14.08 -3.26 -2.40
N VAL A 61 -13.56 -3.42 -3.62
CA VAL A 61 -12.81 -4.61 -4.01
C VAL A 61 -11.46 -4.65 -3.30
N VAL A 62 -10.77 -3.50 -3.17
CA VAL A 62 -9.43 -3.40 -2.58
C VAL A 62 -9.47 -3.40 -1.05
N ALA A 63 -10.27 -2.52 -0.46
CA ALA A 63 -10.27 -2.25 0.98
C ALA A 63 -11.50 -2.82 1.72
N GLY A 64 -12.48 -3.34 0.98
CA GLY A 64 -13.73 -3.85 1.54
C GLY A 64 -14.81 -2.78 1.75
N LEU A 65 -15.93 -3.20 2.31
CA LEU A 65 -17.08 -2.32 2.56
C LEU A 65 -16.78 -1.33 3.70
N GLU A 66 -17.23 -0.10 3.52
CA GLU A 66 -17.21 0.92 4.57
C GLU A 66 -18.04 0.47 5.78
N LYS A 67 -17.47 0.59 6.99
CA LYS A 67 -18.12 0.24 8.26
C LYS A 67 -18.62 1.49 8.97
N LYS A 68 -19.79 1.97 8.59
CA LYS A 68 -20.46 3.13 9.24
C LYS A 68 -20.78 2.96 10.73
N SER A 69 -20.82 1.72 11.20
CA SER A 69 -21.12 1.43 12.61
C SER A 69 -19.90 1.42 13.53
N ARG A 70 -18.68 1.50 12.97
CA ARG A 70 -17.44 1.51 13.76
C ARG A 70 -17.05 2.95 14.05
N VAL A 71 -17.35 3.41 15.24
CA VAL A 71 -16.94 4.73 15.73
C VAL A 71 -15.57 4.56 16.41
N LEU A 72 -14.52 5.17 15.83
CA LEU A 72 -13.23 5.27 16.47
C LEU A 72 -13.27 6.31 17.59
N GLN A 73 -12.56 6.04 18.69
CA GLN A 73 -12.34 7.07 19.70
C GLN A 73 -11.42 8.16 19.14
N ASP A 74 -11.53 9.37 19.65
CA ASP A 74 -10.77 10.52 19.13
C ASP A 74 -9.26 10.28 19.14
N ASP A 75 -8.74 9.61 20.16
CA ASP A 75 -7.32 9.26 20.25
C ASP A 75 -6.91 8.21 19.21
N GLU A 76 -7.76 7.21 18.96
CA GLU A 76 -7.52 6.21 17.92
C GLU A 76 -7.61 6.86 16.52
N LYS A 77 -8.59 7.75 16.32
CA LYS A 77 -8.74 8.49 15.06
C LYS A 77 -7.50 9.33 14.75
N LYS A 78 -6.90 9.97 15.76
CA LYS A 78 -5.62 10.68 15.60
C LYS A 78 -4.49 9.75 15.19
N ILE A 79 -4.32 8.63 15.90
CA ILE A 79 -3.26 7.67 15.59
C ILE A 79 -3.39 7.19 14.14
N VAL A 80 -4.60 6.79 13.72
CA VAL A 80 -4.87 6.36 12.34
C VAL A 80 -4.55 7.46 11.33
N ALA A 81 -4.91 8.72 11.61
CA ALA A 81 -4.65 9.85 10.71
C ALA A 81 -3.14 10.02 10.45
N TYR A 82 -2.34 10.08 11.51
CA TYR A 82 -0.88 10.21 11.35
C TYR A 82 -0.25 8.97 10.73
N HIS A 83 -0.75 7.78 11.02
CA HIS A 83 -0.32 6.54 10.42
C HIS A 83 -0.50 6.56 8.89
N GLU A 84 -1.70 6.84 8.41
CA GLU A 84 -2.01 6.89 6.97
C GLU A 84 -1.25 8.00 6.24
N VAL A 85 -1.12 9.16 6.88
CA VAL A 85 -0.32 10.26 6.30
C VAL A 85 1.17 9.90 6.27
N GLY A 86 1.67 9.14 7.25
CA GLY A 86 3.02 8.59 7.25
C GLY A 86 3.30 7.74 6.02
N HIS A 87 2.41 6.80 5.69
CA HIS A 87 2.49 6.02 4.46
C HIS A 87 2.49 6.89 3.20
N ALA A 88 1.64 7.92 3.20
CA ALA A 88 1.49 8.81 2.05
C ALA A 88 2.75 9.63 1.77
N ILE A 89 3.34 10.25 2.79
CA ILE A 89 4.55 11.07 2.63
C ILE A 89 5.75 10.21 2.23
N VAL A 90 5.97 9.09 2.93
CA VAL A 90 7.09 8.20 2.62
C VAL A 90 6.92 7.61 1.22
N GLY A 91 5.73 7.09 0.88
CA GLY A 91 5.46 6.53 -0.44
C GLY A 91 5.51 7.53 -1.58
N HIS A 92 5.27 8.82 -1.32
CA HIS A 92 5.42 9.88 -2.32
C HIS A 92 6.88 10.18 -2.66
N LEU A 93 7.77 10.09 -1.66
CA LEU A 93 9.17 10.45 -1.80
C LEU A 93 10.09 9.28 -2.15
N MET A 94 9.73 8.04 -1.76
CA MET A 94 10.59 6.89 -2.00
C MET A 94 10.50 6.35 -3.44
N PRO A 95 11.61 5.81 -4.00
CA PRO A 95 11.61 5.08 -5.26
C PRO A 95 10.64 3.88 -5.19
N GLY A 96 10.07 3.48 -6.33
CA GLY A 96 9.10 2.38 -6.36
C GLY A 96 7.76 2.69 -5.66
N GLY A 97 7.65 3.86 -5.04
CA GLY A 97 6.39 4.35 -4.51
C GLY A 97 5.39 4.65 -5.63
N SER A 98 4.15 4.25 -5.42
CA SER A 98 3.05 4.60 -6.32
C SER A 98 2.48 5.96 -5.95
N LYS A 99 1.91 6.68 -6.94
CA LYS A 99 1.27 7.97 -6.66
C LYS A 99 0.14 7.78 -5.65
N VAL A 100 0.21 8.53 -4.55
CA VAL A 100 -0.86 8.56 -3.56
C VAL A 100 -2.05 9.27 -4.17
N ALA A 101 -3.14 8.53 -4.34
CA ALA A 101 -4.36 9.02 -4.96
C ALA A 101 -5.38 9.49 -3.91
N LYS A 102 -5.37 8.85 -2.74
CA LYS A 102 -6.35 9.09 -1.67
C LYS A 102 -5.80 8.64 -0.33
N ILE A 103 -6.11 9.40 0.71
CA ILE A 103 -5.95 9.02 2.11
C ILE A 103 -7.33 9.03 2.75
N SER A 104 -7.67 8.00 3.53
CA SER A 104 -8.95 7.91 4.24
C SER A 104 -8.76 7.31 5.63
N ILE A 105 -9.39 7.90 6.60
CA ILE A 105 -9.50 7.38 7.97
C ILE A 105 -10.89 6.80 8.28
N VAL A 106 -11.67 6.56 7.22
CA VAL A 106 -12.96 5.88 7.33
C VAL A 106 -12.70 4.37 7.37
N PRO A 107 -13.14 3.66 8.44
CA PRO A 107 -12.89 2.24 8.58
C PRO A 107 -13.54 1.40 7.46
N ARG A 108 -12.77 0.46 6.89
CA ARG A 108 -13.26 -0.48 5.86
C ARG A 108 -12.88 -1.92 6.20
N GLY A 109 -13.63 -2.87 5.67
CA GLY A 109 -13.34 -4.30 5.81
C GLY A 109 -13.32 -4.81 7.25
N MET A 110 -12.58 -5.88 7.52
CA MET A 110 -12.52 -6.51 8.85
C MET A 110 -11.49 -5.85 9.78
N SER A 111 -10.41 -5.30 9.28
CA SER A 111 -9.26 -4.85 10.08
C SER A 111 -8.73 -3.46 9.71
N ALA A 112 -9.09 -2.90 8.56
CA ALA A 112 -8.59 -1.59 8.17
C ALA A 112 -9.31 -0.46 8.92
N LEU A 113 -8.57 0.32 9.71
CA LEU A 113 -9.06 1.50 10.42
C LEU A 113 -8.99 2.76 9.56
N GLY A 114 -8.05 2.77 8.61
CA GLY A 114 -7.85 3.73 7.54
C GLY A 114 -7.23 3.03 6.34
N TYR A 115 -6.94 3.77 5.28
CA TYR A 115 -6.16 3.28 4.15
C TYR A 115 -5.61 4.42 3.30
N THR A 116 -4.44 4.18 2.75
CA THR A 116 -3.82 5.05 1.76
C THR A 116 -3.86 4.34 0.42
N LEU A 117 -4.66 4.89 -0.52
CA LEU A 117 -4.76 4.34 -1.86
C LEU A 117 -3.60 4.87 -2.72
N GLN A 118 -2.75 3.97 -3.13
CA GLN A 118 -1.67 4.25 -4.06
C GLN A 118 -2.00 3.63 -5.41
N LEU A 119 -1.95 4.43 -6.46
CA LEU A 119 -2.19 3.96 -7.82
C LEU A 119 -0.87 3.87 -8.58
N PRO A 120 -0.58 2.74 -9.24
CA PRO A 120 0.58 2.64 -10.09
C PRO A 120 0.48 3.68 -11.22
N THR A 121 1.56 4.41 -11.46
CA THR A 121 1.63 5.41 -12.54
C THR A 121 1.91 4.79 -13.89
N GLU A 122 2.56 3.64 -13.89
CA GLU A 122 2.96 2.90 -15.08
C GLU A 122 2.84 1.39 -14.79
N GLU A 123 2.57 0.59 -15.81
CA GLU A 123 2.69 -0.87 -15.70
C GLU A 123 4.19 -1.22 -15.66
N ARG A 124 4.72 -1.43 -14.45
CA ARG A 124 6.08 -1.91 -14.26
C ARG A 124 6.06 -3.41 -14.02
N PHE A 125 6.76 -4.13 -14.88
CA PHE A 125 6.94 -5.58 -14.75
C PHE A 125 8.22 -5.96 -14.01
N LEU A 126 9.13 -5.01 -13.82
CA LEU A 126 10.40 -5.20 -13.13
C LEU A 126 10.56 -4.15 -12.03
N ASN A 127 10.94 -4.60 -10.84
CA ASN A 127 11.32 -3.73 -9.73
C ASN A 127 12.82 -3.83 -9.49
N SER A 128 13.48 -2.70 -9.31
CA SER A 128 14.88 -2.65 -8.88
C SER A 128 14.99 -2.94 -7.38
N LYS A 129 16.22 -3.12 -6.89
CA LYS A 129 16.50 -3.24 -5.45
C LYS A 129 16.02 -2.00 -4.70
N GLU A 130 16.26 -0.82 -5.25
CA GLU A 130 15.86 0.47 -4.70
C GLU A 130 14.34 0.63 -4.66
N ASP A 131 13.63 0.16 -5.70
CA ASP A 131 12.16 0.17 -5.72
C ASP A 131 11.57 -0.68 -4.59
N LEU A 132 12.13 -1.87 -4.36
CA LEU A 132 11.66 -2.76 -3.29
C LEU A 132 12.01 -2.21 -1.90
N GLN A 133 13.19 -1.64 -1.71
CA GLN A 133 13.56 -0.94 -0.47
C GLN A 133 12.62 0.24 -0.18
N GLY A 134 12.27 1.00 -1.22
CA GLY A 134 11.30 2.09 -1.12
C GLY A 134 9.91 1.62 -0.74
N GLN A 135 9.48 0.45 -1.25
CA GLN A 135 8.22 -0.17 -0.85
C GLN A 135 8.24 -0.60 0.63
N ILE A 136 9.35 -1.19 1.10
CA ILE A 136 9.51 -1.54 2.52
C ILE A 136 9.44 -0.29 3.40
N ALA A 137 10.16 0.79 3.03
CA ALA A 137 10.12 2.05 3.77
C ALA A 137 8.70 2.65 3.79
N THR A 138 7.97 2.57 2.67
CA THR A 138 6.57 3.02 2.58
C THR A 138 5.67 2.24 3.55
N LEU A 139 5.81 0.92 3.62
CA LEU A 139 5.08 0.07 4.57
C LEU A 139 5.40 0.43 6.04
N LEU A 140 6.60 0.86 6.33
CA LEU A 140 7.02 1.29 7.67
C LEU A 140 6.65 2.74 7.99
N GLY A 141 6.18 3.52 7.01
CA GLY A 141 5.83 4.94 7.16
C GLY A 141 4.80 5.22 8.25
N GLY A 142 3.75 4.40 8.33
CA GLY A 142 2.71 4.55 9.35
C GLY A 142 3.25 4.36 10.77
N ARG A 143 3.98 3.28 11.01
CA ARG A 143 4.64 3.01 12.29
C ARG A 143 5.63 4.11 12.67
N SER A 144 6.41 4.58 11.71
CA SER A 144 7.39 5.65 11.92
C SER A 144 6.72 6.98 12.32
N ALA A 145 5.56 7.29 11.73
CA ALA A 145 4.77 8.45 12.11
C ALA A 145 4.23 8.34 13.55
N GLU A 146 3.71 7.16 13.94
CA GLU A 146 3.29 6.91 15.32
C GLU A 146 4.44 7.13 16.32
N GLU A 147 5.62 6.60 16.02
CA GLU A 147 6.82 6.72 16.85
C GLU A 147 7.26 8.17 17.04
N ILE A 148 7.31 8.95 15.95
CA ILE A 148 7.74 10.35 15.99
C ILE A 148 6.75 11.23 16.77
N ILE A 149 5.45 11.08 16.51
CA ILE A 149 4.42 11.99 17.02
C ILE A 149 3.98 11.61 18.44
N PHE A 150 3.81 10.32 18.70
CA PHE A 150 3.25 9.85 19.98
C PHE A 150 4.29 9.24 20.91
N GLY A 151 5.52 8.99 20.43
CA GLY A 151 6.57 8.29 21.20
C GLY A 151 6.20 6.84 21.57
N LYS A 152 5.20 6.29 20.90
CA LYS A 152 4.70 4.92 21.12
C LYS A 152 4.23 4.33 19.80
N ILE A 153 4.18 3.01 19.76
CA ILE A 153 3.75 2.23 18.60
C ILE A 153 2.53 1.40 18.98
N THR A 154 1.66 1.18 18.01
CA THR A 154 0.43 0.41 18.21
C THR A 154 0.45 -0.90 17.42
N THR A 155 -0.56 -1.72 17.65
CA THR A 155 -0.77 -2.96 16.86
C THR A 155 -1.31 -2.68 15.45
N GLY A 156 -1.64 -1.44 15.13
CA GLY A 156 -2.17 -1.03 13.83
C GLY A 156 -1.24 -1.39 12.68
N ALA A 157 0.08 -1.24 12.89
CA ALA A 157 1.11 -1.55 11.90
C ALA A 157 1.42 -3.06 11.70
N SER A 158 0.66 -3.99 12.31
CA SER A 158 1.00 -5.42 12.27
C SER A 158 1.01 -6.00 10.86
N ASN A 159 0.07 -5.61 10.00
CA ASN A 159 0.01 -6.06 8.62
C ASN A 159 1.15 -5.48 7.77
N ASP A 160 1.47 -4.20 7.98
CA ASP A 160 2.56 -3.53 7.26
C ASP A 160 3.91 -4.13 7.63
N LEU A 161 4.13 -4.46 8.91
CA LEU A 161 5.33 -5.15 9.36
C LEU A 161 5.46 -6.54 8.73
N GLN A 162 4.37 -7.30 8.65
CA GLN A 162 4.38 -8.60 7.99
C GLN A 162 4.75 -8.46 6.52
N ARG A 163 4.09 -7.58 5.78
CA ARG A 163 4.36 -7.34 4.36
C ARG A 163 5.78 -6.83 4.12
N ALA A 164 6.29 -5.96 4.98
CA ALA A 164 7.66 -5.45 4.91
C ALA A 164 8.67 -6.59 5.09
N THR A 165 8.43 -7.48 6.06
CA THR A 165 9.27 -8.66 6.30
C THR A 165 9.21 -9.62 5.12
N ASP A 166 8.00 -9.98 4.64
CA ASP A 166 7.81 -10.90 3.50
C ASP A 166 8.54 -10.38 2.26
N LEU A 167 8.52 -9.06 2.02
CA LEU A 167 9.21 -8.44 0.89
C LEU A 167 10.73 -8.48 1.05
N ALA A 168 11.25 -8.21 2.25
CA ALA A 168 12.67 -8.31 2.54
C ALA A 168 13.17 -9.77 2.43
N GLU A 169 12.39 -10.75 2.89
CA GLU A 169 12.68 -12.18 2.71
C GLU A 169 12.74 -12.56 1.22
N GLN A 170 11.81 -12.05 0.40
CA GLN A 170 11.84 -12.28 -1.04
C GLN A 170 13.07 -11.65 -1.72
N MET A 171 13.47 -10.44 -1.32
CA MET A 171 14.67 -9.79 -1.84
C MET A 171 15.91 -10.62 -1.60
N VAL A 172 16.06 -11.16 -0.40
CA VAL A 172 17.23 -11.97 -0.01
C VAL A 172 17.12 -13.40 -0.52
N GLY A 173 15.98 -14.06 -0.27
CA GLY A 173 15.81 -15.51 -0.49
C GLY A 173 15.48 -15.87 -1.94
N THR A 174 14.71 -15.03 -2.64
CA THR A 174 14.20 -15.36 -3.97
C THR A 174 14.90 -14.60 -5.08
N TYR A 175 15.12 -13.28 -4.89
CA TYR A 175 15.65 -12.42 -5.96
C TYR A 175 17.17 -12.30 -5.94
N GLY A 176 17.86 -12.79 -4.89
CA GLY A 176 19.31 -12.74 -4.77
C GLY A 176 19.85 -11.31 -4.72
N MET A 177 19.13 -10.40 -4.06
CA MET A 177 19.45 -8.97 -3.97
C MET A 177 20.29 -8.61 -2.73
N SER A 178 20.93 -9.58 -2.08
CA SER A 178 21.85 -9.36 -0.96
C SER A 178 23.28 -9.26 -1.47
N ASP A 179 23.99 -8.22 -1.05
CA ASP A 179 25.42 -8.03 -1.40
C ASP A 179 26.32 -9.01 -0.60
N ILE A 180 25.87 -9.48 0.57
CA ILE A 180 26.64 -10.42 1.42
C ILE A 180 26.43 -11.86 0.95
N LEU A 181 25.21 -12.23 0.60
CA LEU A 181 24.85 -13.60 0.19
C LEU A 181 25.05 -13.84 -1.30
N GLY A 182 25.22 -12.77 -2.09
CA GLY A 182 25.40 -12.83 -3.52
C GLY A 182 24.14 -13.18 -4.32
N PRO A 183 24.26 -13.33 -5.64
CA PRO A 183 23.12 -13.56 -6.55
C PRO A 183 22.65 -15.02 -6.51
N LEU A 184 22.21 -15.50 -5.37
CA LEU A 184 21.75 -16.87 -5.16
C LEU A 184 20.29 -16.88 -4.71
N ALA A 185 19.48 -17.75 -5.29
CA ALA A 185 18.14 -18.03 -4.82
C ALA A 185 18.17 -19.19 -3.81
N TYR A 186 17.85 -18.88 -2.56
CA TYR A 186 17.76 -19.84 -1.46
C TYR A 186 16.37 -20.47 -1.39
N ASP A 187 15.32 -19.70 -1.64
CA ASP A 187 13.95 -20.16 -1.71
C ASP A 187 13.62 -20.58 -3.14
N LYS A 188 13.55 -21.88 -3.38
CA LYS A 188 12.97 -22.39 -4.61
C LYS A 188 11.46 -22.29 -4.47
N GLN A 189 10.82 -21.39 -5.20
CA GLN A 189 9.38 -21.44 -5.40
C GLN A 189 9.05 -22.85 -5.92
N GLY A 190 8.32 -23.61 -5.10
CA GLY A 190 7.94 -24.97 -5.47
C GLY A 190 7.16 -24.96 -6.78
N GLY A 191 7.82 -25.36 -7.86
CA GLY A 191 7.18 -25.56 -9.15
C GLY A 191 6.08 -26.61 -9.00
N GLY A 192 4.82 -26.23 -9.24
CA GLY A 192 3.74 -27.18 -9.51
C GLY A 192 2.89 -27.58 -8.31
N GLN A 193 2.11 -26.65 -7.80
CA GLN A 193 0.96 -26.96 -6.92
C GLN A 193 -0.20 -27.64 -7.65
N PHE A 194 0.03 -28.19 -8.86
CA PHE A 194 -1.05 -28.72 -9.71
C PHE A 194 -1.38 -30.20 -9.50
N LEU A 195 -0.56 -30.96 -8.81
CA LEU A 195 -0.83 -32.37 -8.51
C LEU A 195 -0.23 -32.75 -7.14
N GLY A 196 -0.91 -32.43 -6.05
CA GLY A 196 -0.93 -33.18 -4.78
C GLY A 196 0.35 -33.81 -4.23
N GLY A 197 1.53 -33.26 -4.47
CA GLY A 197 2.80 -33.81 -4.04
C GLY A 197 3.65 -32.79 -3.30
N ASN A 198 3.45 -32.69 -1.99
CA ASN A 198 4.21 -31.86 -1.07
C ASN A 198 5.59 -32.49 -0.77
N ASN A 199 6.39 -32.81 -1.79
CA ASN A 199 7.72 -33.36 -1.64
C ASN A 199 8.72 -32.68 -2.56
N ASN A 200 8.87 -31.34 -2.45
CA ASN A 200 10.12 -30.71 -2.85
C ASN A 200 10.94 -30.54 -1.57
N PRO A 201 12.05 -31.28 -1.39
CA PRO A 201 12.91 -31.06 -0.23
C PRO A 201 13.38 -29.60 -0.33
N ARG A 202 12.95 -28.74 0.62
CA ARG A 202 13.64 -27.48 0.88
C ARG A 202 15.11 -27.84 0.97
N ARG A 203 15.96 -27.16 0.20
CA ARG A 203 17.40 -27.30 0.38
C ARG A 203 17.65 -26.98 1.85
N GLU A 204 18.10 -27.94 2.64
CA GLU A 204 18.50 -27.70 4.01
C GLU A 204 19.61 -26.65 3.97
N LEU A 205 19.30 -25.46 4.47
CA LEU A 205 20.29 -24.41 4.64
C LEU A 205 21.18 -24.80 5.83
N SER A 206 22.47 -24.53 5.72
CA SER A 206 23.32 -24.59 6.90
C SER A 206 22.88 -23.51 7.90
N ASP A 207 23.07 -23.76 9.20
CA ASP A 207 22.75 -22.78 10.26
C ASP A 207 23.42 -21.43 10.00
N ALA A 208 24.65 -21.42 9.49
CA ALA A 208 25.38 -20.22 9.14
C ALA A 208 24.71 -19.43 8.01
N THR A 209 24.18 -20.11 6.99
CA THR A 209 23.46 -19.47 5.89
C THR A 209 22.12 -18.92 6.37
N ALA A 210 21.37 -19.68 7.18
CA ALA A 210 20.10 -19.24 7.74
C ALA A 210 20.30 -17.96 8.60
N GLN A 211 21.29 -17.96 9.49
CA GLN A 211 21.63 -16.77 10.29
C GLN A 211 22.05 -15.57 9.44
N ALA A 212 22.74 -15.79 8.32
CA ALA A 212 23.12 -14.72 7.42
C ALA A 212 21.88 -14.14 6.69
N ILE A 213 20.93 -14.97 6.28
CA ILE A 213 19.65 -14.54 5.71
C ILE A 213 18.88 -13.70 6.73
N ASP A 214 18.70 -14.21 7.96
CA ASP A 214 17.98 -13.49 9.02
C ASP A 214 18.60 -12.10 9.30
N LYS A 215 19.93 -12.04 9.29
CA LYS A 215 20.65 -10.78 9.50
C LYS A 215 20.45 -9.79 8.37
N GLU A 216 20.48 -10.26 7.12
CA GLU A 216 20.24 -9.41 5.94
C GLU A 216 18.81 -8.89 5.88
N VAL A 217 17.81 -9.77 6.11
CA VAL A 217 16.40 -9.39 6.19
C VAL A 217 16.19 -8.31 7.24
N ARG A 218 16.76 -8.52 8.43
CA ARG A 218 16.68 -7.54 9.52
C ARG A 218 17.34 -6.21 9.11
N SER A 219 18.52 -6.23 8.50
CA SER A 219 19.22 -5.02 8.07
C SER A 219 18.37 -4.23 7.06
N LEU A 220 17.77 -4.90 6.07
CA LEU A 220 16.90 -4.26 5.07
C LEU A 220 15.69 -3.55 5.71
N VAL A 221 15.06 -4.20 6.71
CA VAL A 221 13.92 -3.62 7.42
C VAL A 221 14.35 -2.46 8.32
N ASP A 222 15.47 -2.61 9.05
CA ASP A 222 16.01 -1.56 9.92
C ASP A 222 16.42 -0.32 9.11
N ASP A 223 17.13 -0.49 7.97
CA ASP A 223 17.54 0.58 7.06
C ASP A 223 16.32 1.31 6.45
N ALA A 224 15.31 0.55 6.03
CA ALA A 224 14.08 1.10 5.50
C ALA A 224 13.28 1.89 6.56
N HIS A 225 13.28 1.41 7.82
CA HIS A 225 12.69 2.14 8.94
C HIS A 225 13.42 3.44 9.24
N GLU A 226 14.76 3.43 9.24
CA GLU A 226 15.56 4.64 9.43
C GLU A 226 15.29 5.67 8.30
N ASN A 227 15.18 5.21 7.05
CA ASN A 227 14.81 6.05 5.93
C ASN A 227 13.43 6.69 6.12
N ALA A 228 12.42 5.91 6.52
CA ALA A 228 11.08 6.41 6.80
C ALA A 228 11.08 7.46 7.93
N LEU A 229 11.81 7.21 9.04
CA LEU A 229 11.98 8.15 10.13
C LEU A 229 12.64 9.46 9.66
N ASN A 230 13.71 9.36 8.85
CA ASN A 230 14.42 10.53 8.33
C ASN A 230 13.54 11.37 7.41
N ILE A 231 12.78 10.74 6.52
CA ILE A 231 11.82 11.42 5.64
C ILE A 231 10.79 12.18 6.48
N LEU A 232 10.16 11.52 7.44
CA LEU A 232 9.09 12.12 8.24
C LEU A 232 9.62 13.22 9.17
N LYS A 233 10.81 13.08 9.76
CA LYS A 233 11.44 14.13 10.57
C LYS A 233 11.72 15.41 9.77
N ASN A 234 12.09 15.27 8.49
CA ASN A 234 12.32 16.42 7.60
C ASN A 234 11.01 17.02 7.06
N ASN A 235 9.88 16.34 7.25
CA ASN A 235 8.56 16.75 6.78
C ASN A 235 7.53 16.85 7.92
N LEU A 236 7.95 17.15 9.15
CA LEU A 236 7.08 17.18 10.32
C LEU A 236 5.90 18.14 10.17
N SER A 237 6.14 19.36 9.67
CA SER A 237 5.07 20.34 9.43
C SER A 237 4.05 19.80 8.44
N LEU A 238 4.52 19.20 7.35
CA LEU A 238 3.64 18.60 6.34
C LEU A 238 2.83 17.40 6.90
N LEU A 239 3.48 16.55 7.72
CA LEU A 239 2.82 15.45 8.42
C LEU A 239 1.71 15.97 9.31
N GLU A 240 1.94 17.07 10.04
CA GLU A 240 0.96 17.67 10.93
C GLU A 240 -0.19 18.31 10.15
N ASP A 241 0.11 19.11 9.12
CA ASP A 241 -0.89 19.81 8.31
C ASP A 241 -1.85 18.85 7.59
N ILE A 242 -1.31 17.79 6.96
CA ILE A 242 -2.15 16.78 6.30
C ILE A 242 -2.96 16.01 7.34
N SER A 243 -2.35 15.65 8.50
CA SER A 243 -3.03 14.90 9.55
C SER A 243 -4.18 15.69 10.18
N GLN A 244 -4.02 16.99 10.42
CA GLN A 244 -5.11 17.82 10.89
C GLN A 244 -6.24 17.91 9.85
N LYS A 245 -5.88 18.08 8.59
CA LYS A 245 -6.85 18.19 7.51
C LYS A 245 -7.64 16.89 7.30
N ILE A 246 -7.00 15.73 7.43
CA ILE A 246 -7.69 14.44 7.32
C ILE A 246 -8.59 14.17 8.53
N LEU A 247 -8.24 14.65 9.71
CA LEU A 247 -9.10 14.60 10.90
C LEU A 247 -10.40 15.38 10.72
N GLU A 248 -10.36 16.50 10.00
CA GLU A 248 -11.53 17.33 9.71
C GLU A 248 -12.38 16.73 8.58
N LYS A 249 -11.75 16.28 7.48
CA LYS A 249 -12.44 15.86 6.25
C LYS A 249 -12.71 14.38 6.17
N GLU A 250 -12.03 13.56 6.97
CA GLU A 250 -11.99 12.09 6.95
C GLU A 250 -11.42 11.48 5.65
N VAL A 251 -11.43 12.22 4.56
CA VAL A 251 -10.92 11.82 3.23
C VAL A 251 -10.24 13.01 2.56
N ILE A 252 -9.05 12.79 2.01
CA ILE A 252 -8.35 13.73 1.12
C ILE A 252 -7.94 12.99 -0.15
N GLU A 253 -8.25 13.52 -1.32
CA GLU A 253 -7.96 12.88 -2.61
C GLU A 253 -7.72 13.89 -3.74
N GLY A 254 -7.24 13.39 -4.88
CA GLY A 254 -7.11 14.16 -6.11
C GLY A 254 -6.07 15.27 -6.05
N ASP A 255 -6.42 16.44 -6.61
CA ASP A 255 -5.46 17.53 -6.77
C ASP A 255 -5.11 18.21 -5.46
N GLU A 256 -6.03 18.24 -4.49
CA GLU A 256 -5.77 18.76 -3.14
C GLU A 256 -4.63 17.98 -2.46
N LEU A 257 -4.68 16.64 -2.52
CA LEU A 257 -3.63 15.80 -1.94
C LEU A 257 -2.30 15.97 -2.68
N LYS A 258 -2.32 16.06 -4.00
CA LYS A 258 -1.11 16.28 -4.81
C LYS A 258 -0.44 17.61 -4.48
N GLU A 259 -1.24 18.68 -4.33
CA GLU A 259 -0.74 20.02 -3.98
C GLU A 259 -0.05 19.98 -2.61
N MET A 260 -0.67 19.35 -1.62
CA MET A 260 -0.07 19.22 -0.28
C MET A 260 1.24 18.42 -0.33
N LEU A 261 1.25 17.26 -0.99
CA LEU A 261 2.43 16.41 -1.11
C LEU A 261 3.55 17.06 -1.94
N SER A 262 3.24 18.00 -2.85
CA SER A 262 4.25 18.70 -3.65
C SER A 262 5.21 19.57 -2.81
N SER A 263 4.83 19.92 -1.59
CA SER A 263 5.67 20.66 -0.64
C SER A 263 6.62 19.76 0.16
N SER A 264 6.57 18.43 -0.04
CA SER A 264 7.44 17.49 0.64
C SER A 264 8.90 17.61 0.20
N VAL A 265 9.82 17.39 1.13
CA VAL A 265 11.25 17.52 0.92
C VAL A 265 11.93 16.17 1.08
N MET A 266 12.69 15.75 0.07
CA MET A 266 13.54 14.56 0.14
C MET A 266 14.81 14.89 0.92
N PRO A 267 15.14 14.17 2.02
CA PRO A 267 16.41 14.35 2.73
C PRO A 267 17.62 13.95 1.87
N GLU A 268 18.76 14.60 2.09
CA GLU A 268 20.01 14.31 1.34
C GLU A 268 20.56 12.88 1.57
N LYS A 269 20.20 12.23 2.65
CA LYS A 269 20.64 10.88 3.03
C LYS A 269 19.46 9.90 3.07
N VAL A 270 18.94 9.58 1.92
CA VAL A 270 18.00 8.46 1.76
C VAL A 270 18.54 7.62 0.60
N LEU A 271 18.80 6.35 0.83
CA LEU A 271 19.44 5.41 -0.09
C LEU A 271 20.95 5.62 -0.26
N ASN A 272 21.73 5.07 0.67
CA ASN A 272 23.13 4.67 0.45
C ASN A 272 23.25 3.16 0.48
#